data_7f78653b48bcbc6c32295918e393c07e
#
_entry.id   7f78653b48bcbc6c32295918e393c07e
#
_cell.length_a   1.000
_cell.length_b   1.000
_cell.length_c   1.000
_cell.angle_alpha   90.00
_cell.angle_beta   90.00
_cell.angle_gamma   90.00
#
_symmetry.space_group_name_H-M   'P 1'
#
loop_
_entity.id
_entity.type
_entity.pdbx_description
1 polymer ?
#
loop_
_entity_poly.entity_id
_entity_poly.type
_entity_poly.pdbx_seq_one_letter_code
_entity_poly.pdbx_strand_id
1 'polypeptide(L)'
;SQQTVLHTMSTKAFSLEIGKLMNVGTRDLEILYYGSLLHDIGKIVIPLSILEAPRRLTDEEMRIMKAHVVITGKILEGIMDERIVNVAYRHHEKLEGTGYPQGLRAEDLSLLERIVAVGDILSALYSKRSYKDSFPPEKIKGILKDDADNGKISKEIVDVVLKKFDDIISRYEKQRNLTME
;
A
#
# COMPACT_ATOMS: atom_id res chain seq x y z
N SER A 1 -4.78 6.29 14.75
CA SER A 1 -4.69 5.13 15.67
C SER A 1 -3.31 4.48 15.55
N GLN A 2 -2.91 3.72 16.58
CA GLN A 2 -1.65 2.97 16.54
C GLN A 2 -1.59 1.99 15.34
N GLN A 3 -2.71 1.40 15.00
CA GLN A 3 -2.84 0.50 13.85
C GLN A 3 -2.56 1.22 12.53
N THR A 4 -3.05 2.45 12.37
CA THR A 4 -2.80 3.27 11.17
C THR A 4 -1.30 3.58 11.03
N VAL A 5 -0.63 3.92 12.14
CA VAL A 5 0.82 4.18 12.13
C VAL A 5 1.60 2.92 11.73
N LEU A 6 1.29 1.77 12.33
CA LEU A 6 1.93 0.51 11.99
C LEU A 6 1.73 0.13 10.52
N HIS A 7 0.52 0.31 10.00
CA HIS A 7 0.23 0.09 8.58
C HIS A 7 1.05 1.01 7.68
N THR A 8 1.08 2.30 7.96
CA THR A 8 1.87 3.27 7.19
C THR A 8 3.36 2.90 7.18
N MET A 9 3.92 2.55 8.33
CA MET A 9 5.33 2.19 8.45
C MET A 9 5.66 0.88 7.72
N SER A 10 4.77 -0.12 7.78
CA SER A 10 4.97 -1.38 7.04
C SER A 10 4.78 -1.20 5.54
N THR A 11 3.81 -0.39 5.09
CA THR A 11 3.64 -0.07 3.66
C THR A 11 4.90 0.59 3.10
N LYS A 12 5.47 1.54 3.83
CA LYS A 12 6.74 2.18 3.46
C LYS A 12 7.88 1.16 3.38
N ALA A 13 8.06 0.35 4.41
CA ALA A 13 9.13 -0.64 4.47
C ALA A 13 9.03 -1.66 3.32
N PHE A 14 7.85 -2.21 3.07
CA PHE A 14 7.63 -3.17 1.98
C PHE A 14 7.81 -2.52 0.61
N SER A 15 7.32 -1.32 0.40
CA SER A 15 7.49 -0.60 -0.87
C SER A 15 8.97 -0.34 -1.19
N LEU A 16 9.77 0.04 -0.20
CA LEU A 16 11.21 0.24 -0.38
C LEU A 16 11.96 -1.07 -0.67
N GLU A 17 11.64 -2.16 0.05
CA GLU A 17 12.25 -3.47 -0.23
C GLU A 17 11.89 -3.97 -1.64
N ILE A 18 10.63 -3.85 -2.04
CA ILE A 18 10.20 -4.20 -3.39
C ILE A 18 10.92 -3.32 -4.43
N GLY A 19 11.02 -2.02 -4.20
CA GLY A 19 11.75 -1.10 -5.09
C GLY A 19 13.20 -1.50 -5.27
N LYS A 20 13.91 -1.87 -4.20
CA LYS A 20 15.28 -2.38 -4.27
C LYS A 20 15.37 -3.68 -5.07
N LEU A 21 14.46 -4.60 -4.87
CA LEU A 21 14.41 -5.87 -5.62
C LEU A 21 14.07 -5.66 -7.11
N MET A 22 13.34 -4.60 -7.44
CA MET A 22 13.04 -4.18 -8.81
C MET A 22 14.14 -3.31 -9.42
N ASN A 23 15.25 -3.09 -8.71
CA ASN A 23 16.41 -2.31 -9.14
C ASN A 23 16.11 -0.86 -9.54
N VAL A 24 15.17 -0.21 -8.84
CA VAL A 24 14.90 1.20 -9.06
C VAL A 24 16.05 2.06 -8.51
N GLY A 25 16.28 3.21 -9.13
CA GLY A 25 17.36 4.13 -8.74
C GLY A 25 17.07 4.88 -7.43
N THR A 26 18.08 5.59 -6.93
CA THR A 26 18.02 6.34 -5.66
C THR A 26 16.87 7.35 -5.64
N ARG A 27 16.67 8.09 -6.73
CA ARG A 27 15.56 9.07 -6.84
C ARG A 27 14.21 8.38 -6.79
N ASP A 28 14.06 7.24 -7.43
CA ASP A 28 12.83 6.46 -7.40
C ASP A 28 12.56 5.86 -6.01
N LEU A 29 13.59 5.44 -5.28
CA LEU A 29 13.44 5.03 -3.88
C LEU A 29 12.97 6.18 -2.99
N GLU A 30 13.42 7.41 -3.23
CA GLU A 30 12.94 8.60 -2.51
C GLU A 30 11.45 8.86 -2.81
N ILE A 31 11.03 8.74 -4.07
CA ILE A 31 9.61 8.84 -4.45
C ILE A 31 8.78 7.76 -3.75
N LEU A 32 9.25 6.51 -3.72
CA LEU A 32 8.59 5.42 -2.99
C LEU A 32 8.50 5.71 -1.49
N TYR A 33 9.57 6.23 -0.90
CA TYR A 33 9.62 6.56 0.52
C TYR A 33 8.51 7.55 0.91
N TYR A 34 8.50 8.71 0.26
CA TYR A 34 7.52 9.75 0.57
C TYR A 34 6.10 9.38 0.12
N GLY A 35 5.96 8.80 -1.06
CA GLY A 35 4.66 8.39 -1.58
C GLY A 35 3.98 7.35 -0.70
N SER A 36 4.70 6.33 -0.24
CA SER A 36 4.17 5.31 0.65
C SER A 36 3.94 5.83 2.08
N LEU A 37 4.82 6.70 2.58
CA LEU A 37 4.65 7.32 3.89
C LEU A 37 3.40 8.21 3.97
N LEU A 38 3.07 8.89 2.88
CA LEU A 38 2.00 9.87 2.82
C LEU A 38 0.70 9.36 2.16
N HIS A 39 0.69 8.09 1.70
CA HIS A 39 -0.41 7.56 0.90
C HIS A 39 -1.79 7.68 1.57
N ASP A 40 -1.84 7.59 2.86
CA ASP A 40 -3.05 7.59 3.68
C ASP A 40 -3.28 8.91 4.47
N ILE A 41 -2.51 9.98 4.20
CA ILE A 41 -2.62 11.23 4.96
C ILE A 41 -4.04 11.82 4.93
N GLY A 42 -4.77 11.60 3.86
CA GLY A 42 -6.17 12.03 3.71
C GLY A 42 -7.14 11.39 4.71
N LYS A 43 -6.74 10.32 5.39
CA LYS A 43 -7.56 9.70 6.44
C LYS A 43 -7.78 10.59 7.66
N ILE A 44 -7.00 11.65 7.80
CA ILE A 44 -7.14 12.62 8.90
C ILE A 44 -8.53 13.27 8.97
N VAL A 45 -9.24 13.35 7.85
CA VAL A 45 -10.59 13.93 7.80
C VAL A 45 -11.70 12.87 7.82
N ILE A 46 -11.35 11.58 7.84
CA ILE A 46 -12.35 10.52 7.93
C ILE A 46 -12.86 10.42 9.39
N PRO A 47 -14.18 10.42 9.62
CA PRO A 47 -14.73 10.25 10.96
C PRO A 47 -14.22 8.98 11.64
N LEU A 48 -13.82 9.08 12.90
CA LEU A 48 -13.32 7.92 13.68
C LEU A 48 -14.32 6.78 13.75
N SER A 49 -15.61 7.10 13.79
CA SER A 49 -16.70 6.10 13.77
C SER A 49 -16.70 5.23 12.51
N ILE A 50 -16.16 5.74 11.39
CA ILE A 50 -15.98 5.00 10.14
C ILE A 50 -14.59 4.35 10.10
N LEU A 51 -13.56 5.12 10.42
CA LEU A 51 -12.17 4.68 10.36
C LEU A 51 -11.89 3.47 11.27
N GLU A 52 -12.50 3.44 12.45
CA GLU A 52 -12.31 2.42 13.49
C GLU A 52 -13.55 1.53 13.70
N ALA A 53 -14.46 1.50 12.73
CA ALA A 53 -15.67 0.69 12.82
C ALA A 53 -15.32 -0.79 13.04
N PRO A 54 -15.82 -1.44 14.12
CA PRO A 54 -15.52 -2.85 14.41
C PRO A 54 -16.41 -3.81 13.60
N ARG A 55 -16.91 -3.35 12.48
CA ARG A 55 -17.84 -4.04 11.58
C ARG A 55 -17.54 -3.69 10.13
N ARG A 56 -18.16 -4.41 9.21
CA ARG A 56 -18.16 -4.04 7.80
C ARG A 56 -18.85 -2.68 7.61
N LEU A 57 -18.21 -1.81 6.82
CA LEU A 57 -18.77 -0.51 6.46
C LEU A 57 -19.99 -0.68 5.55
N THR A 58 -20.97 0.22 5.70
CA THR A 58 -22.05 0.37 4.72
C THR A 58 -21.51 0.95 3.42
N ASP A 59 -22.29 0.90 2.34
CA ASP A 59 -21.89 1.46 1.05
C ASP A 59 -21.62 2.96 1.14
N GLU A 60 -22.41 3.69 1.92
CA GLU A 60 -22.21 5.12 2.17
C GLU A 60 -20.93 5.39 2.96
N GLU A 61 -20.71 4.66 4.05
CA GLU A 61 -19.46 4.75 4.83
C GLU A 61 -18.23 4.37 3.99
N MET A 62 -18.37 3.38 3.12
CA MET A 62 -17.30 3.01 2.18
C MET A 62 -17.00 4.13 1.18
N ARG A 63 -18.03 4.85 0.71
CA ARG A 63 -17.86 6.02 -0.15
C ARG A 63 -17.09 7.13 0.56
N ILE A 64 -17.41 7.39 1.82
CA ILE A 64 -16.69 8.35 2.67
C ILE A 64 -15.25 7.88 2.87
N MET A 65 -15.03 6.60 3.19
CA MET A 65 -13.70 6.03 3.36
C MET A 65 -12.84 6.19 2.09
N LYS A 66 -13.38 5.90 0.92
CA LYS A 66 -12.68 6.03 -0.36
C LYS A 66 -12.26 7.46 -0.70
N ALA A 67 -12.91 8.46 -0.13
CA ALA A 67 -12.56 9.85 -0.36
C ALA A 67 -11.15 10.21 0.15
N HIS A 68 -10.55 9.41 1.05
CA HIS A 68 -9.22 9.70 1.58
C HIS A 68 -8.15 9.84 0.50
N VAL A 69 -8.24 9.10 -0.60
CA VAL A 69 -7.24 9.20 -1.70
C VAL A 69 -7.32 10.55 -2.41
N VAL A 70 -8.52 11.06 -2.67
CA VAL A 70 -8.73 12.37 -3.28
C VAL A 70 -8.23 13.47 -2.34
N ILE A 71 -8.50 13.33 -1.06
CA ILE A 71 -8.05 14.27 -0.03
C ILE A 71 -6.52 14.23 0.08
N THR A 72 -5.91 13.04 0.06
CA THR A 72 -4.45 12.87 0.02
C THR A 72 -3.86 13.66 -1.16
N GLY A 73 -4.39 13.50 -2.36
CA GLY A 73 -3.95 14.25 -3.54
C GLY A 73 -4.04 15.76 -3.34
N LYS A 74 -5.16 16.26 -2.83
CA LYS A 74 -5.36 17.69 -2.56
C LYS A 74 -4.41 18.25 -1.49
N ILE A 75 -4.09 17.48 -0.46
CA ILE A 75 -3.14 17.90 0.59
C ILE A 75 -1.73 18.03 0.03
N LEU A 76 -1.32 17.10 -0.84
CA LEU A 76 0.05 17.01 -1.34
C LEU A 76 0.31 17.85 -2.59
N GLU A 77 -0.75 18.17 -3.36
CA GLU A 77 -0.64 18.93 -4.60
C GLU A 77 -0.01 20.29 -4.35
N GLY A 78 0.99 20.65 -5.16
CA GLY A 78 1.72 21.92 -5.05
C GLY A 78 2.73 21.99 -3.88
N ILE A 79 2.78 20.97 -3.01
CA ILE A 79 3.73 20.89 -1.89
C ILE A 79 4.82 19.85 -2.18
N MET A 80 4.42 18.69 -2.73
CA MET A 80 5.32 17.58 -3.02
C MET A 80 5.54 17.43 -4.52
N ASP A 81 6.64 16.77 -4.90
CA ASP A 81 6.89 16.37 -6.29
C ASP A 81 5.68 15.59 -6.85
N GLU A 82 5.31 15.87 -8.10
CA GLU A 82 4.14 15.27 -8.76
C GLU A 82 4.18 13.74 -8.75
N ARG A 83 5.35 13.13 -8.87
CA ARG A 83 5.51 11.68 -8.82
C ARG A 83 5.17 11.12 -7.44
N ILE A 84 5.51 11.85 -6.37
CA ILE A 84 5.12 11.50 -4.99
C ILE A 84 3.61 11.59 -4.83
N VAL A 85 3.01 12.67 -5.32
CA VAL A 85 1.55 12.87 -5.29
C VAL A 85 0.85 11.73 -6.01
N ASN A 86 1.28 11.37 -7.22
CA ASN A 86 0.68 10.30 -8.01
C ASN A 86 0.80 8.93 -7.32
N VAL A 87 1.95 8.60 -6.73
CA VAL A 87 2.12 7.37 -5.96
C VAL A 87 1.13 7.31 -4.80
N ALA A 88 1.01 8.39 -4.03
CA ALA A 88 0.08 8.46 -2.90
C ALA A 88 -1.40 8.45 -3.34
N TYR A 89 -1.73 9.15 -4.41
CA TYR A 89 -3.10 9.30 -4.93
C TYR A 89 -3.64 8.03 -5.60
N ARG A 90 -2.75 7.21 -6.21
CA ARG A 90 -3.11 6.08 -7.09
C ARG A 90 -2.93 4.70 -6.46
N HIS A 91 -2.63 4.61 -5.16
CA HIS A 91 -2.33 3.32 -4.52
C HIS A 91 -3.52 2.35 -4.48
N HIS A 92 -4.74 2.81 -4.67
CA HIS A 92 -5.94 1.98 -4.80
C HIS A 92 -6.42 1.78 -6.25
N GLU A 93 -5.69 2.27 -7.23
CA GLU A 93 -5.95 1.92 -8.63
C GLU A 93 -5.59 0.45 -8.90
N LYS A 94 -6.28 -0.15 -9.88
CA LYS A 94 -6.08 -1.53 -10.29
C LYS A 94 -5.76 -1.57 -11.79
N LEU A 95 -4.86 -2.46 -12.20
CA LEU A 95 -4.40 -2.54 -13.60
C LEU A 95 -5.52 -2.80 -14.60
N GLU A 96 -6.59 -3.46 -14.17
CA GLU A 96 -7.77 -3.76 -14.99
C GLU A 96 -8.81 -2.63 -15.06
N GLY A 97 -8.57 -1.50 -14.34
CA GLY A 97 -9.44 -0.34 -14.35
C GLY A 97 -10.58 -0.36 -13.31
N THR A 98 -10.62 -1.33 -12.40
CA THR A 98 -11.66 -1.45 -11.36
C THR A 98 -11.32 -0.74 -10.06
N GLY A 99 -10.15 -0.11 -9.98
CA GLY A 99 -9.73 0.65 -8.81
C GLY A 99 -10.34 2.04 -8.74
N TYR A 100 -9.83 2.85 -7.83
CA TYR A 100 -10.27 4.21 -7.61
C TYR A 100 -9.09 5.12 -7.24
N PRO A 101 -9.18 6.45 -7.40
CA PRO A 101 -10.39 7.25 -7.68
C PRO A 101 -10.71 7.43 -9.17
N GLN A 102 -9.78 7.15 -10.08
CA GLN A 102 -9.91 7.47 -11.50
C GLN A 102 -10.26 6.27 -12.40
N GLY A 103 -10.13 5.05 -11.91
CA GLY A 103 -10.31 3.85 -12.72
C GLY A 103 -9.23 3.71 -13.79
N LEU A 104 -8.00 4.06 -13.46
CA LEU A 104 -6.85 3.97 -14.35
C LEU A 104 -6.54 2.51 -14.70
N ARG A 105 -5.90 2.30 -15.85
CA ARG A 105 -5.49 0.98 -16.34
C ARG A 105 -3.97 0.83 -16.32
N ALA A 106 -3.51 -0.35 -16.67
CA ALA A 106 -2.08 -0.68 -16.66
C ALA A 106 -1.21 0.33 -17.40
N GLU A 107 -1.65 0.80 -18.57
CA GLU A 107 -0.93 1.78 -19.38
C GLU A 107 -0.78 3.15 -18.72
N ASP A 108 -1.66 3.47 -17.77
CA ASP A 108 -1.67 4.78 -17.06
C ASP A 108 -0.85 4.76 -15.77
N LEU A 109 -0.46 3.57 -15.29
CA LEU A 109 0.18 3.37 -14.00
C LEU A 109 1.68 3.11 -14.13
N SER A 110 2.49 3.97 -13.51
CA SER A 110 3.94 3.82 -13.46
C SER A 110 4.38 2.62 -12.61
N LEU A 111 5.64 2.21 -12.79
CA LEU A 111 6.24 1.15 -11.97
C LEU A 111 6.14 1.46 -10.46
N LEU A 112 6.44 2.70 -10.06
CA LEU A 112 6.43 3.11 -8.66
C LEU A 112 5.02 3.08 -8.06
N GLU A 113 4.01 3.50 -8.80
CA GLU A 113 2.61 3.43 -8.41
C GLU A 113 2.16 1.97 -8.22
N ARG A 114 2.57 1.08 -9.11
CA ARG A 114 2.31 -0.36 -8.99
C ARG A 114 3.02 -1.00 -7.80
N ILE A 115 4.25 -0.57 -7.49
CA ILE A 115 5.02 -1.06 -6.33
C ILE A 115 4.29 -0.69 -5.03
N VAL A 116 3.87 0.56 -4.86
CA VAL A 116 3.17 0.99 -3.63
C VAL A 116 1.83 0.29 -3.49
N ALA A 117 1.10 0.06 -4.57
CA ALA A 117 -0.15 -0.72 -4.53
C ALA A 117 0.07 -2.14 -3.98
N VAL A 118 1.13 -2.83 -4.41
CA VAL A 118 1.49 -4.16 -3.88
C VAL A 118 1.97 -4.07 -2.42
N GLY A 119 2.81 -3.09 -2.10
CA GLY A 119 3.29 -2.85 -0.73
C GLY A 119 2.16 -2.58 0.26
N ASP A 120 1.15 -1.82 -0.14
CA ASP A 120 -0.03 -1.52 0.65
C ASP A 120 -0.88 -2.77 0.93
N ILE A 121 -1.13 -3.59 -0.09
CA ILE A 121 -1.86 -4.86 0.06
C ILE A 121 -1.09 -5.82 0.97
N LEU A 122 0.22 -5.98 0.75
CA LEU A 122 1.07 -6.82 1.59
C LEU A 122 1.04 -6.36 3.04
N SER A 123 1.14 -5.06 3.27
CA SER A 123 1.05 -4.45 4.60
C SER A 123 -0.30 -4.76 5.27
N ALA A 124 -1.41 -4.58 4.56
CA ALA A 124 -2.75 -4.86 5.08
C ALA A 124 -2.94 -6.34 5.45
N LEU A 125 -2.45 -7.26 4.62
CA LEU A 125 -2.50 -8.69 4.88
C LEU A 125 -1.60 -9.10 6.04
N TYR A 126 -0.40 -8.53 6.10
CA TYR A 126 0.55 -8.78 7.18
C TYR A 126 0.08 -8.22 8.53
N SER A 127 -0.54 -7.03 8.55
CA SER A 127 -1.07 -6.40 9.77
C SER A 127 -2.19 -7.21 10.43
N LYS A 128 -2.97 -7.95 9.65
CA LYS A 128 -3.96 -8.92 10.19
C LYS A 128 -3.29 -10.04 11.00
N ARG A 129 -1.98 -10.22 10.85
CA ARG A 129 -1.16 -11.18 11.59
C ARG A 129 -0.95 -10.82 13.07
N SER A 130 -1.07 -9.57 13.43
CA SER A 130 -0.89 -9.11 14.81
C SER A 130 -2.11 -9.34 15.71
N TYR A 131 -3.24 -9.79 15.15
CA TYR A 131 -4.43 -10.24 15.88
C TYR A 131 -4.54 -11.77 15.85
N LYS A 132 -5.27 -12.33 16.81
CA LYS A 132 -5.41 -13.78 17.09
C LYS A 132 -5.72 -14.70 15.88
N ASP A 133 -6.13 -14.12 14.72
CA ASP A 133 -6.44 -14.83 13.48
C ASP A 133 -5.51 -14.41 12.33
N SER A 134 -4.20 -14.47 12.57
CA SER A 134 -3.20 -14.12 11.57
C SER A 134 -3.26 -15.01 10.33
N PHE A 135 -3.23 -14.43 9.14
CA PHE A 135 -3.06 -15.22 7.92
C PHE A 135 -1.68 -15.88 7.91
N PRO A 136 -1.59 -17.20 7.71
CA PRO A 136 -0.30 -17.83 7.49
C PRO A 136 0.38 -17.28 6.22
N PRO A 137 1.73 -17.33 6.13
CA PRO A 137 2.45 -16.84 4.95
C PRO A 137 1.91 -17.35 3.62
N GLU A 138 1.54 -18.62 3.55
CA GLU A 138 1.01 -19.23 2.33
C GLU A 138 -0.34 -18.62 1.91
N LYS A 139 -1.17 -18.20 2.86
CA LYS A 139 -2.42 -17.50 2.56
C LYS A 139 -2.16 -16.11 1.99
N ILE A 140 -1.21 -15.37 2.54
CA ILE A 140 -0.81 -14.05 2.03
C ILE A 140 -0.28 -14.18 0.61
N LYS A 141 0.63 -15.13 0.37
CA LYS A 141 1.16 -15.42 -0.96
C LYS A 141 0.06 -15.80 -1.96
N GLY A 142 -0.89 -16.64 -1.54
CA GLY A 142 -2.03 -17.03 -2.36
C GLY A 142 -2.90 -15.86 -2.78
N ILE A 143 -3.21 -14.95 -1.85
CA ILE A 143 -4.02 -13.74 -2.15
C ILE A 143 -3.29 -12.84 -3.15
N LEU A 144 -1.99 -12.58 -2.95
CA LEU A 144 -1.20 -11.77 -3.88
C LEU A 144 -1.15 -12.40 -5.27
N LYS A 145 -0.95 -13.72 -5.33
CA LYS A 145 -0.92 -14.45 -6.60
C LYS A 145 -2.27 -14.38 -7.33
N ASP A 146 -3.37 -14.59 -6.62
CA ASP A 146 -4.72 -14.52 -7.19
C ASP A 146 -5.02 -13.12 -7.74
N ASP A 147 -4.69 -12.08 -7.01
CA ASP A 147 -4.87 -10.70 -7.47
C ASP A 147 -4.03 -10.38 -8.72
N ALA A 148 -2.81 -10.90 -8.79
CA ALA A 148 -1.95 -10.75 -9.96
C ALA A 148 -2.50 -11.55 -11.17
N ASP A 149 -2.92 -12.80 -10.97
CA ASP A 149 -3.48 -13.64 -12.00
C ASP A 149 -4.81 -13.08 -12.55
N ASN A 150 -5.57 -12.36 -11.73
CA ASN A 150 -6.80 -11.67 -12.13
C ASN A 150 -6.54 -10.27 -12.72
N GLY A 151 -5.29 -9.87 -12.94
CA GLY A 151 -4.94 -8.61 -13.59
C GLY A 151 -5.15 -7.36 -12.73
N LYS A 152 -5.32 -7.51 -11.42
CA LYS A 152 -5.54 -6.38 -10.50
C LYS A 152 -4.26 -5.66 -10.15
N ILE A 153 -3.19 -6.41 -9.89
CA ILE A 153 -1.87 -5.90 -9.52
C ILE A 153 -0.79 -6.50 -10.42
N SER A 154 0.40 -5.90 -10.42
CA SER A 154 1.50 -6.28 -11.30
C SER A 154 2.00 -7.70 -11.02
N LYS A 155 1.86 -8.58 -11.98
CA LYS A 155 2.37 -9.95 -11.91
C LYS A 155 3.89 -9.98 -11.75
N GLU A 156 4.61 -9.13 -12.47
CA GLU A 156 6.08 -9.02 -12.38
C GLU A 156 6.52 -8.68 -10.95
N ILE A 157 5.87 -7.71 -10.31
CA ILE A 157 6.17 -7.31 -8.94
C ILE A 157 5.80 -8.43 -7.97
N VAL A 158 4.64 -9.03 -8.11
CA VAL A 158 4.20 -10.14 -7.25
C VAL A 158 5.14 -11.34 -7.37
N ASP A 159 5.60 -11.69 -8.57
CA ASP A 159 6.56 -12.79 -8.77
C ASP A 159 7.86 -12.54 -7.96
N VAL A 160 8.37 -11.31 -7.95
CA VAL A 160 9.53 -10.92 -7.14
C VAL A 160 9.23 -11.03 -5.64
N VAL A 161 8.07 -10.54 -5.19
CA VAL A 161 7.64 -10.61 -3.79
C VAL A 161 7.51 -12.06 -3.33
N LEU A 162 6.88 -12.93 -4.12
CA LEU A 162 6.71 -14.35 -3.78
C LEU A 162 8.07 -15.06 -3.67
N LYS A 163 8.97 -14.79 -4.59
CA LYS A 163 10.32 -15.37 -4.60
C LYS A 163 11.16 -14.95 -3.39
N LYS A 164 11.01 -13.71 -2.92
CA LYS A 164 11.78 -13.11 -1.83
C LYS A 164 10.96 -12.85 -0.57
N PHE A 165 9.82 -13.52 -0.44
CA PHE A 165 8.85 -13.26 0.63
C PHE A 165 9.48 -13.32 2.03
N ASP A 166 10.19 -14.39 2.35
CA ASP A 166 10.79 -14.57 3.67
C ASP A 166 11.86 -13.51 3.97
N ASP A 167 12.65 -13.12 2.97
CA ASP A 167 13.65 -12.05 3.10
C ASP A 167 12.98 -10.69 3.37
N ILE A 168 11.92 -10.37 2.65
CA ILE A 168 11.15 -9.12 2.82
C ILE A 168 10.60 -9.04 4.25
N ILE A 169 9.95 -10.09 4.70
CA ILE A 169 9.37 -10.14 6.05
C ILE A 169 10.46 -10.07 7.13
N SER A 170 11.53 -10.84 6.98
CA SER A 170 12.65 -10.85 7.93
C SER A 170 13.31 -9.47 8.07
N ARG A 171 13.53 -8.76 6.97
CA ARG A 171 14.08 -7.39 6.99
C ARG A 171 13.15 -6.40 7.66
N TYR A 172 11.86 -6.48 7.39
CA TYR A 172 10.86 -5.65 8.07
C TYR A 172 10.86 -5.89 9.58
N GLU A 173 10.86 -7.14 10.03
CA GLU A 173 10.86 -7.48 11.46
C GLU A 173 12.13 -6.98 12.17
N LYS A 174 13.29 -7.08 11.55
CA LYS A 174 14.54 -6.54 12.09
C LYS A 174 14.48 -5.01 12.26
N GLN A 175 13.99 -4.29 11.25
CA GLN A 175 13.85 -2.84 11.30
C GLN A 175 12.86 -2.41 12.39
N ARG A 176 11.74 -3.11 12.51
CA ARG A 176 10.72 -2.85 13.54
C ARG A 176 11.29 -3.00 14.95
N ASN A 177 12.05 -4.05 15.20
CA ASN A 177 12.65 -4.31 16.51
C ASN A 177 13.69 -3.25 16.89
N LEU A 178 14.53 -2.80 15.93
CA LEU A 178 15.50 -1.73 16.16
C LEU A 178 14.86 -0.35 16.48
N THR A 179 13.62 -0.13 16.05
CA THR A 179 12.91 1.14 16.30
C THR A 179 12.19 1.14 17.65
N MET A 180 12.02 -0.02 18.28
CA MET A 180 11.32 -0.19 19.56
C MET A 180 12.30 -0.26 20.77
N GLU A 181 13.63 -0.31 20.54
CA GLU A 181 14.69 -0.15 21.55
C GLU A 181 15.09 1.33 21.69
#